data_d655055cd178be7c8febc30274d9cc0d
#
_entry.id   d655055cd178be7c8febc30274d9cc0d
#
_cell.length_a   1.000
_cell.length_b   1.000
_cell.length_c   1.000
_cell.angle_alpha   90.00
_cell.angle_beta   90.00
_cell.angle_gamma   90.00
#
_symmetry.space_group_name_H-M   'P 1'
#
loop_
_entity.id
_entity.type
_entity.pdbx_description
1 polymer ?
#
loop_
_entity_poly.entity_id
_entity_poly.type
_entity_poly.pdbx_seq_one_letter_code
_entity_poly.pdbx_strand_id
1 'polypeptide(L)'
;FGFDFTMSPGKQYDYFEARTPGRFFVFEDRLRLGGFISSNYNRPFALNVFVDMETFFEDGRDSFRTKIKLEPRFRFNDHFSMIYEISLDGRDKDRGFSTFLNDEPIFGERDRRILVNNLQADYNFNSLHALSLTFRHYWDTVTYKDTMLSLQQNGRLTADTSILKEDLPEDPDINFSQWNIDLSYSWQFTRGSFLTLLYRNQLFRNGDDSMTNYSNSLNNLFDAPALHFVSLRLQYFIDVNKALKMI
;
A
#
# COMPACT_ATOMS: atom_id res chain seq x y z
N PHE A 1 0.05 -23.20 -7.88
CA PHE A 1 0.38 -22.87 -6.49
C PHE A 1 1.88 -22.85 -6.30
N GLY A 2 2.34 -22.06 -5.35
CA GLY A 2 3.72 -22.03 -4.90
C GLY A 2 3.79 -21.84 -3.40
N PHE A 3 4.93 -22.19 -2.84
CA PHE A 3 5.26 -22.00 -1.44
C PHE A 3 6.70 -21.51 -1.35
N ASP A 4 6.96 -20.52 -0.52
CA ASP A 4 8.28 -20.02 -0.22
C ASP A 4 8.55 -20.01 1.29
N PHE A 5 9.81 -20.24 1.61
CA PHE A 5 10.34 -20.27 2.96
C PHE A 5 11.65 -19.48 2.97
N THR A 6 11.75 -18.52 3.88
CA THR A 6 12.97 -17.75 4.06
C THR A 6 13.34 -17.72 5.55
N MET A 7 14.53 -18.19 5.87
CA MET A 7 15.12 -18.07 7.20
C MET A 7 16.36 -17.19 7.11
N SER A 8 16.44 -16.18 7.95
CA SER A 8 17.59 -15.27 8.04
C SER A 8 18.17 -15.37 9.45
N PRO A 9 19.03 -16.37 9.72
CA PRO A 9 19.64 -16.55 11.03
C PRO A 9 20.69 -15.46 11.29
N GLY A 10 20.82 -15.07 12.54
CA GLY A 10 21.78 -14.08 12.99
C GLY A 10 21.35 -12.64 12.70
N LYS A 11 22.27 -11.72 12.91
CA LYS A 11 21.99 -10.28 12.87
C LYS A 11 21.73 -9.78 11.47
N GLN A 12 20.63 -9.03 11.34
CA GLN A 12 20.27 -8.24 10.17
C GLN A 12 20.40 -6.76 10.55
N TYR A 13 20.88 -5.92 9.63
CA TYR A 13 21.15 -4.51 9.87
C TYR A 13 20.27 -3.65 8.98
N ASP A 14 19.41 -2.84 9.59
CA ASP A 14 18.59 -1.85 8.89
C ASP A 14 19.16 -0.44 9.13
N TYR A 15 19.74 0.13 8.08
CA TYR A 15 20.33 1.48 8.10
C TYR A 15 19.30 2.57 7.81
N PHE A 16 18.10 2.21 7.37
CA PHE A 16 17.04 3.17 7.02
C PHE A 16 16.15 3.49 8.21
N GLU A 17 15.76 2.47 8.98
CA GLU A 17 14.83 2.64 10.09
C GLU A 17 15.40 3.49 11.22
N ALA A 18 16.72 3.53 11.39
CA ALA A 18 17.38 4.40 12.36
C ALA A 18 17.26 5.91 12.05
N ARG A 19 16.89 6.28 10.83
CA ARG A 19 16.69 7.68 10.36
C ARG A 19 17.88 8.62 10.64
N THR A 20 19.02 8.09 11.04
CA THR A 20 20.23 8.85 11.45
C THR A 20 21.42 8.32 10.68
N PRO A 21 22.19 9.17 9.95
CA PRO A 21 23.40 8.74 9.25
C PRO A 21 24.39 8.05 10.17
N GLY A 22 24.88 6.88 9.75
CA GLY A 22 25.85 6.08 10.52
C GLY A 22 25.26 5.24 11.65
N ARG A 23 23.95 5.37 11.94
CA ARG A 23 23.23 4.49 12.87
C ARG A 23 22.52 3.37 12.12
N PHE A 24 22.26 2.28 12.80
CA PHE A 24 21.50 1.14 12.27
C PHE A 24 20.65 0.51 13.37
N PHE A 25 19.57 -0.12 12.97
CA PHE A 25 18.73 -0.96 13.81
C PHE A 25 19.07 -2.43 13.53
N VAL A 26 19.24 -3.24 14.57
CA VAL A 26 19.55 -4.67 14.48
C VAL A 26 18.35 -5.48 14.89
N PHE A 27 17.99 -6.44 14.04
CA PHE A 27 17.08 -7.53 14.37
C PHE A 27 17.72 -8.86 13.98
N GLU A 28 17.27 -9.97 14.55
CA GLU A 28 17.88 -11.29 14.29
C GLU A 28 16.85 -12.42 14.25
N ASP A 29 17.30 -13.55 13.66
CA ASP A 29 16.57 -14.81 13.60
C ASP A 29 15.15 -14.68 13.02
N ARG A 30 15.06 -14.06 11.84
CA ARG A 30 13.81 -13.87 11.11
C ARG A 30 13.40 -15.14 10.37
N LEU A 31 12.13 -15.51 10.51
CA LEU A 31 11.46 -16.54 9.73
C LEU A 31 10.30 -15.92 8.94
N ARG A 32 10.25 -16.22 7.64
CA ARG A 32 9.14 -15.87 6.77
C ARG A 32 8.66 -17.11 6.02
N LEU A 33 7.33 -17.30 6.00
CA LEU A 33 6.63 -18.33 5.25
C LEU A 33 5.67 -17.64 4.29
N GLY A 34 5.72 -17.99 3.02
CA GLY A 34 4.84 -17.46 2.00
C GLY A 34 4.22 -18.55 1.15
N GLY A 35 3.08 -18.25 0.53
CA GLY A 35 2.47 -19.15 -0.41
C GLY A 35 1.39 -18.46 -1.25
N PHE A 36 1.12 -19.07 -2.41
CA PHE A 36 0.07 -18.59 -3.29
C PHE A 36 -0.64 -19.72 -4.02
N ILE A 37 -1.90 -19.46 -4.35
CA ILE A 37 -2.71 -20.29 -5.23
C ILE A 37 -3.25 -19.38 -6.33
N SER A 38 -3.12 -19.82 -7.58
CA SER A 38 -3.70 -19.16 -8.74
C SER A 38 -4.57 -20.14 -9.50
N SER A 39 -5.80 -19.72 -9.80
CA SER A 39 -6.71 -20.52 -10.63
C SER A 39 -6.49 -20.24 -12.13
N ASN A 40 -7.23 -20.93 -13.00
CA ASN A 40 -7.08 -20.80 -14.45
C ASN A 40 -7.69 -19.49 -14.98
N TYR A 41 -6.85 -18.57 -15.48
CA TYR A 41 -7.25 -17.28 -16.03
C TYR A 41 -8.01 -17.33 -17.36
N ASN A 42 -8.07 -18.52 -18.02
CA ASN A 42 -8.89 -18.71 -19.22
C ASN A 42 -10.38 -18.89 -18.88
N ARG A 43 -10.73 -18.99 -17.61
CA ARG A 43 -12.12 -19.07 -17.14
C ARG A 43 -12.74 -17.69 -16.95
N PRO A 44 -14.07 -17.57 -17.03
CA PRO A 44 -14.79 -16.32 -16.74
C PRO A 44 -14.53 -15.79 -15.33
N PHE A 45 -14.29 -16.69 -14.39
CA PHE A 45 -13.84 -16.38 -13.02
C PHE A 45 -12.49 -17.01 -12.75
N ALA A 46 -11.57 -16.22 -12.22
CA ALA A 46 -10.29 -16.67 -11.69
C ALA A 46 -10.01 -16.00 -10.34
N LEU A 47 -9.26 -16.68 -9.48
CA LEU A 47 -8.90 -16.20 -8.15
C LEU A 47 -7.42 -16.46 -7.88
N ASN A 48 -6.73 -15.42 -7.40
CA ASN A 48 -5.44 -15.52 -6.75
C ASN A 48 -5.59 -15.34 -5.25
N VAL A 49 -4.91 -16.17 -4.50
CA VAL A 49 -4.79 -16.06 -3.03
C VAL A 49 -3.32 -16.06 -2.68
N PHE A 50 -2.89 -15.09 -1.88
CA PHE A 50 -1.54 -15.00 -1.34
C PHE A 50 -1.62 -14.93 0.18
N VAL A 51 -0.75 -15.67 0.85
CA VAL A 51 -0.59 -15.62 2.30
C VAL A 51 0.89 -15.49 2.60
N ASP A 52 1.22 -14.61 3.53
CA ASP A 52 2.58 -14.37 4.00
C ASP A 52 2.57 -14.20 5.51
N MET A 53 3.48 -14.88 6.20
CA MET A 53 3.64 -14.83 7.66
C MET A 53 5.11 -14.60 7.99
N GLU A 54 5.37 -13.75 8.99
CA GLU A 54 6.73 -13.42 9.41
C GLU A 54 6.80 -13.33 10.93
N THR A 55 7.86 -13.85 11.51
CA THR A 55 8.16 -13.74 12.95
C THR A 55 9.67 -13.64 13.17
N PHE A 56 10.03 -13.25 14.39
CA PHE A 56 11.40 -13.16 14.84
C PHE A 56 11.59 -14.01 16.10
N PHE A 57 12.71 -14.70 16.21
CA PHE A 57 13.09 -15.52 17.36
C PHE A 57 14.12 -14.80 18.25
N GLU A 58 14.01 -13.48 18.33
CA GLU A 58 14.87 -12.64 19.17
C GLU A 58 14.28 -12.57 20.59
N ASP A 59 15.12 -12.70 21.62
CA ASP A 59 14.70 -12.62 23.01
C ASP A 59 13.99 -11.29 23.31
N GLY A 60 12.83 -11.38 23.96
CA GLY A 60 11.99 -10.22 24.29
C GLY A 60 11.29 -9.57 23.09
N ARG A 61 11.19 -10.30 21.95
CA ARG A 61 10.48 -9.85 20.77
C ARG A 61 9.50 -10.90 20.28
N ASP A 62 8.21 -10.66 20.56
CA ASP A 62 7.09 -11.52 20.14
C ASP A 62 6.41 -10.97 18.87
N SER A 63 7.17 -10.37 17.94
CA SER A 63 6.61 -9.75 16.75
C SER A 63 6.08 -10.80 15.77
N PHE A 64 4.87 -10.58 15.29
CA PHE A 64 4.23 -11.42 14.29
C PHE A 64 3.53 -10.58 13.23
N ARG A 65 3.76 -10.96 11.97
CA ARG A 65 3.10 -10.36 10.81
C ARG A 65 2.31 -11.40 10.05
N THR A 66 1.10 -11.03 9.65
CA THR A 66 0.28 -11.81 8.71
C THR A 66 -0.18 -10.91 7.57
N LYS A 67 0.03 -11.35 6.35
CA LYS A 67 -0.51 -10.69 5.17
C LYS A 67 -1.34 -11.67 4.35
N ILE A 68 -2.56 -11.28 4.01
CA ILE A 68 -3.47 -12.03 3.15
C ILE A 68 -3.87 -11.12 2.00
N LYS A 69 -3.77 -11.62 0.78
CA LYS A 69 -4.24 -10.91 -0.41
C LYS A 69 -5.13 -11.84 -1.23
N LEU A 70 -6.30 -11.34 -1.62
CA LEU A 70 -7.24 -12.00 -2.51
C LEU A 70 -7.41 -11.12 -3.76
N GLU A 71 -7.36 -11.75 -4.93
CA GLU A 71 -7.49 -11.08 -6.21
C GLU A 71 -8.45 -11.85 -7.13
N PRO A 72 -9.77 -11.72 -6.94
CA PRO A 72 -10.75 -12.24 -7.89
C PRO A 72 -10.74 -11.45 -9.19
N ARG A 73 -10.83 -12.18 -10.30
CA ARG A 73 -10.90 -11.66 -11.66
C ARG A 73 -12.18 -12.16 -12.30
N PHE A 74 -12.93 -11.28 -12.93
CA PHE A 74 -14.18 -11.57 -13.60
C PHE A 74 -14.09 -11.13 -15.07
N ARG A 75 -14.36 -12.04 -15.99
CA ARG A 75 -14.65 -11.74 -17.39
C ARG A 75 -16.12 -12.02 -17.61
N PHE A 76 -16.92 -10.96 -17.60
CA PHE A 76 -18.37 -11.09 -17.76
C PHE A 76 -18.76 -11.42 -19.21
N ASN A 77 -18.03 -10.84 -20.17
CA ASN A 77 -18.14 -11.09 -21.60
C ASN A 77 -16.90 -10.54 -22.33
N ASP A 78 -16.90 -10.49 -23.67
CA ASP A 78 -15.78 -10.00 -24.47
C ASP A 78 -15.59 -8.47 -24.37
N HIS A 79 -16.56 -7.75 -23.80
CA HIS A 79 -16.53 -6.31 -23.65
C HIS A 79 -16.21 -5.85 -22.23
N PHE A 80 -16.54 -6.66 -21.21
CA PHE A 80 -16.44 -6.25 -19.81
C PHE A 80 -15.63 -7.21 -18.96
N SER A 81 -14.59 -6.69 -18.32
CA SER A 81 -13.78 -7.39 -17.34
C SER A 81 -13.54 -6.55 -16.10
N MET A 82 -13.32 -7.22 -14.97
CA MET A 82 -13.07 -6.60 -13.67
C MET A 82 -12.04 -7.41 -12.89
N ILE A 83 -11.13 -6.71 -12.23
CA ILE A 83 -10.18 -7.27 -11.27
C ILE A 83 -10.36 -6.51 -9.96
N TYR A 84 -10.57 -7.23 -8.88
CA TYR A 84 -10.60 -6.64 -7.55
C TYR A 84 -9.49 -7.25 -6.71
N GLU A 85 -8.75 -6.43 -5.99
CA GLU A 85 -7.75 -6.85 -5.02
C GLU A 85 -8.13 -6.32 -3.64
N ILE A 86 -8.14 -7.21 -2.65
CA ILE A 86 -8.16 -6.85 -1.25
C ILE A 86 -6.93 -7.43 -0.57
N SER A 87 -6.19 -6.61 0.18
CA SER A 87 -5.01 -7.00 0.94
C SER A 87 -5.11 -6.52 2.37
N LEU A 88 -4.94 -7.44 3.30
CA LEU A 88 -4.86 -7.20 4.74
C LEU A 88 -3.44 -7.52 5.20
N ASP A 89 -2.75 -6.57 5.84
CA ASP A 89 -1.41 -6.73 6.42
C ASP A 89 -1.48 -6.30 7.89
N GLY A 90 -1.44 -7.27 8.79
CA GLY A 90 -1.41 -7.06 10.24
C GLY A 90 -0.02 -7.32 10.80
N ARG A 91 0.46 -6.44 11.66
CA ARG A 91 1.72 -6.58 12.39
C ARG A 91 1.46 -6.32 13.86
N ASP A 92 1.71 -7.32 14.67
CA ASP A 92 1.59 -7.25 16.12
C ASP A 92 2.98 -7.11 16.72
N LYS A 93 3.13 -6.21 17.70
CA LYS A 93 4.39 -5.95 18.41
C LYS A 93 5.59 -5.71 17.47
N ASP A 94 5.32 -5.03 16.33
CA ASP A 94 6.39 -4.55 15.46
C ASP A 94 7.23 -3.49 16.19
N ARG A 95 8.51 -3.37 15.84
CA ARG A 95 9.38 -2.34 16.39
C ARG A 95 9.85 -1.43 15.27
N GLY A 96 9.69 -0.14 15.44
CA GLY A 96 10.07 0.83 14.43
C GLY A 96 10.28 2.22 14.99
N PHE A 97 10.85 3.07 14.15
CA PHE A 97 11.07 4.47 14.45
C PHE A 97 9.74 5.19 14.74
N SER A 98 9.74 6.02 15.76
CA SER A 98 8.63 6.88 16.16
C SER A 98 8.91 8.34 15.81
N THR A 99 9.88 8.94 16.51
CA THR A 99 10.25 10.36 16.35
C THR A 99 11.68 10.60 16.79
N PHE A 100 12.12 11.86 16.79
CA PHE A 100 13.35 12.31 17.44
C PHE A 100 13.03 13.01 18.75
N LEU A 101 13.78 12.71 19.79
CA LEU A 101 13.81 13.45 21.06
C LEU A 101 15.24 13.87 21.36
N ASN A 102 15.49 15.20 21.44
CA ASN A 102 16.83 15.77 21.62
C ASN A 102 17.86 15.24 20.58
N ASP A 103 17.47 15.17 19.31
CA ASP A 103 18.26 14.65 18.19
C ASP A 103 18.57 13.14 18.24
N GLU A 104 18.07 12.41 19.24
CA GLU A 104 18.20 10.96 19.33
C GLU A 104 16.95 10.28 18.72
N PRO A 105 17.14 9.21 17.91
CA PRO A 105 16.03 8.47 17.34
C PRO A 105 15.33 7.61 18.39
N ILE A 106 14.04 7.85 18.58
CA ILE A 106 13.18 7.11 19.48
C ILE A 106 12.40 6.08 18.67
N PHE A 107 12.37 4.87 19.17
CA PHE A 107 11.61 3.75 18.64
C PHE A 107 10.46 3.43 19.57
N GLY A 108 9.51 2.65 19.06
CA GLY A 108 8.44 2.09 19.87
C GLY A 108 8.03 0.72 19.38
N GLU A 109 7.47 -0.07 20.29
CA GLU A 109 6.69 -1.25 19.94
C GLU A 109 5.31 -0.79 19.51
N ARG A 110 4.84 -1.30 18.37
CA ARG A 110 3.60 -0.84 17.72
C ARG A 110 2.81 -1.99 17.11
N ASP A 111 1.51 -1.82 17.09
CA ASP A 111 0.60 -2.64 16.30
C ASP A 111 0.22 -1.87 15.04
N ARG A 112 0.32 -2.50 13.87
CA ARG A 112 0.00 -1.87 12.58
C ARG A 112 -1.03 -2.69 11.83
N ARG A 113 -1.99 -2.03 11.22
CA ARG A 113 -3.02 -2.64 10.37
C ARG A 113 -3.13 -1.87 9.06
N ILE A 114 -2.94 -2.58 7.95
CA ILE A 114 -3.07 -2.01 6.61
C ILE A 114 -4.16 -2.76 5.86
N LEU A 115 -5.10 -2.00 5.27
CA LEU A 115 -6.10 -2.51 4.35
C LEU A 115 -5.93 -1.78 3.01
N VAL A 116 -5.78 -2.56 1.95
CA VAL A 116 -5.73 -2.05 0.58
C VAL A 116 -6.87 -2.65 -0.23
N ASN A 117 -7.62 -1.79 -0.90
CA ASN A 117 -8.63 -2.18 -1.88
C ASN A 117 -8.27 -1.56 -3.23
N ASN A 118 -8.14 -2.38 -4.27
CA ASN A 118 -7.95 -1.94 -5.64
C ASN A 118 -9.03 -2.57 -6.52
N LEU A 119 -9.68 -1.77 -7.34
CA LEU A 119 -10.62 -2.23 -8.35
C LEU A 119 -10.19 -1.66 -9.69
N GLN A 120 -10.06 -2.53 -10.67
CA GLN A 120 -9.93 -2.17 -12.07
C GLN A 120 -11.08 -2.78 -12.84
N ALA A 121 -11.79 -1.97 -13.64
CA ALA A 121 -12.86 -2.41 -14.49
C ALA A 121 -12.70 -1.78 -15.87
N ASP A 122 -12.73 -2.61 -16.91
CA ASP A 122 -12.55 -2.20 -18.29
C ASP A 122 -13.76 -2.60 -19.10
N TYR A 123 -14.35 -1.61 -19.83
CA TYR A 123 -15.45 -1.82 -20.73
C TYR A 123 -15.11 -1.33 -22.14
N ASN A 124 -15.04 -2.24 -23.09
CA ASN A 124 -14.82 -1.97 -24.49
C ASN A 124 -16.16 -1.92 -25.23
N PHE A 125 -16.66 -0.73 -25.58
CA PHE A 125 -17.89 -0.57 -26.37
C PHE A 125 -17.72 -1.21 -27.75
N ASN A 126 -16.54 -1.02 -28.34
CA ASN A 126 -16.10 -1.60 -29.61
C ASN A 126 -14.57 -1.43 -29.73
N SER A 127 -13.99 -1.73 -30.90
CA SER A 127 -12.54 -1.61 -31.14
C SER A 127 -11.99 -0.17 -31.10
N LEU A 128 -12.86 0.85 -31.08
CA LEU A 128 -12.46 2.27 -31.10
C LEU A 128 -12.74 2.99 -29.80
N HIS A 129 -13.62 2.47 -28.95
CA HIS A 129 -14.10 3.13 -27.74
C HIS A 129 -13.94 2.23 -26.52
N ALA A 130 -13.26 2.72 -25.51
CA ALA A 130 -13.05 2.03 -24.24
C ALA A 130 -13.27 2.97 -23.04
N LEU A 131 -13.79 2.40 -21.96
CA LEU A 131 -13.93 3.04 -20.65
C LEU A 131 -13.20 2.19 -19.63
N SER A 132 -12.31 2.81 -18.86
CA SER A 132 -11.57 2.17 -17.77
C SER A 132 -11.81 2.90 -16.47
N LEU A 133 -12.14 2.16 -15.42
CA LEU A 133 -12.26 2.62 -14.05
C LEU A 133 -11.13 2.00 -13.24
N THR A 134 -10.35 2.82 -12.54
CA THR A 134 -9.43 2.39 -11.50
C THR A 134 -9.84 3.05 -10.19
N PHE A 135 -10.09 2.23 -9.18
CA PHE A 135 -10.36 2.65 -7.83
C PHE A 135 -9.28 2.11 -6.91
N ARG A 136 -8.77 2.92 -6.00
CA ARG A 136 -7.80 2.55 -4.96
C ARG A 136 -8.20 3.16 -3.64
N HIS A 137 -8.23 2.34 -2.62
CA HIS A 137 -8.38 2.77 -1.24
C HIS A 137 -7.27 2.14 -0.41
N TYR A 138 -6.57 2.96 0.34
CA TYR A 138 -5.51 2.58 1.27
C TYR A 138 -5.86 3.10 2.66
N TRP A 139 -5.84 2.23 3.65
CA TRP A 139 -6.02 2.57 5.05
C TRP A 139 -4.91 1.92 5.88
N ASP A 140 -4.30 2.69 6.76
CA ASP A 140 -3.16 2.28 7.58
C ASP A 140 -3.28 2.89 8.97
N THR A 141 -3.30 2.05 9.98
CA THR A 141 -3.24 2.49 11.37
C THR A 141 -1.99 1.94 12.05
N VAL A 142 -1.37 2.80 12.85
CA VAL A 142 -0.23 2.45 13.69
C VAL A 142 -0.53 2.93 15.11
N THR A 143 -0.50 2.00 16.05
CA THR A 143 -0.70 2.30 17.48
C THR A 143 0.55 1.91 18.26
N TYR A 144 1.20 2.89 18.85
CA TYR A 144 2.39 2.67 19.69
C TYR A 144 2.02 2.33 21.12
N LYS A 145 2.85 1.49 21.77
CA LYS A 145 2.78 1.24 23.21
C LYS A 145 3.29 2.45 23.99
N ASP A 146 2.89 2.55 25.26
CA ASP A 146 3.20 3.71 26.09
C ASP A 146 4.71 3.84 26.40
N THR A 147 5.42 2.73 26.59
CA THR A 147 6.87 2.76 26.85
C THR A 147 7.64 2.81 25.54
N MET A 148 8.49 3.81 25.41
CA MET A 148 9.32 3.98 24.24
C MET A 148 10.65 3.20 24.34
N LEU A 149 11.33 3.07 23.22
CA LEU A 149 12.58 2.31 23.10
C LEU A 149 13.68 3.24 22.61
N SER A 150 14.84 3.21 23.29
CA SER A 150 16.05 3.93 22.88
C SER A 150 16.92 3.06 21.98
N LEU A 151 17.40 3.62 20.87
CA LEU A 151 18.34 2.96 19.97
C LEU A 151 19.77 3.08 20.52
N GLN A 152 20.36 1.94 20.89
CA GLN A 152 21.72 1.88 21.39
C GLN A 152 22.75 2.01 20.26
N GLN A 153 24.00 2.33 20.61
CA GLN A 153 25.14 2.43 19.69
C GLN A 153 25.37 1.14 18.88
N ASN A 154 25.09 -0.02 19.49
CA ASN A 154 25.19 -1.33 18.85
C ASN A 154 24.00 -1.71 17.97
N GLY A 155 23.06 -0.78 17.77
CA GLY A 155 21.84 -0.96 16.95
C GLY A 155 20.70 -1.72 17.63
N ARG A 156 20.84 -2.12 18.89
CA ARG A 156 19.77 -2.78 19.64
C ARG A 156 18.84 -1.76 20.27
N LEU A 157 17.60 -2.17 20.49
CA LEU A 157 16.59 -1.38 21.19
C LEU A 157 16.54 -1.82 22.64
N THR A 158 16.49 -0.83 23.53
CA THR A 158 16.32 -1.04 24.98
C THR A 158 15.10 -0.26 25.43
N ALA A 159 14.23 -0.90 26.22
CA ALA A 159 13.11 -0.20 26.84
C ALA A 159 13.64 0.92 27.74
N ASP A 160 13.12 2.12 27.51
CA ASP A 160 13.46 3.30 28.32
C ASP A 160 12.21 3.72 29.08
N THR A 161 12.12 3.28 30.34
CA THR A 161 10.98 3.58 31.21
C THR A 161 10.88 5.05 31.62
N SER A 162 11.90 5.85 31.30
CA SER A 162 11.90 7.31 31.50
C SER A 162 11.31 8.09 30.35
N ILE A 163 11.04 7.43 29.20
CA ILE A 163 10.42 8.03 28.02
C ILE A 163 9.09 7.33 27.76
N LEU A 164 8.02 8.04 28.00
CA LEU A 164 6.67 7.60 27.67
C LEU A 164 6.19 8.21 26.36
N LYS A 165 5.20 7.61 25.74
CA LYS A 165 4.56 8.13 24.54
C LYS A 165 4.06 9.57 24.70
N GLU A 166 3.53 9.91 25.88
CA GLU A 166 3.04 11.25 26.22
C GLU A 166 4.15 12.32 26.35
N ASP A 167 5.42 11.90 26.50
CA ASP A 167 6.56 12.81 26.56
C ASP A 167 7.08 13.22 25.19
N LEU A 168 6.56 12.59 24.11
CA LEU A 168 6.98 12.88 22.74
C LEU A 168 6.44 14.23 22.27
N PRO A 169 7.13 14.91 21.35
CA PRO A 169 6.69 16.21 20.80
C PRO A 169 5.32 16.16 20.11
N GLU A 170 4.99 15.02 19.51
CA GLU A 170 3.72 14.75 18.81
C GLU A 170 3.31 13.31 19.07
N ASP A 171 2.01 13.02 19.08
CA ASP A 171 1.50 11.66 19.17
C ASP A 171 1.98 10.86 17.94
N PRO A 172 2.74 9.75 18.13
CA PRO A 172 3.29 8.97 17.02
C PRO A 172 2.25 8.04 16.38
N ASP A 173 1.05 7.96 16.93
CA ASP A 173 -0.02 7.15 16.35
C ASP A 173 -0.44 7.68 14.99
N ILE A 174 -0.88 6.78 14.14
CA ILE A 174 -1.25 7.11 12.77
C ILE A 174 -2.61 6.48 12.45
N ASN A 175 -3.48 7.27 11.84
CA ASN A 175 -4.64 6.80 11.10
C ASN A 175 -4.63 7.49 9.74
N PHE A 176 -4.02 6.84 8.76
CA PHE A 176 -3.91 7.36 7.40
C PHE A 176 -4.93 6.68 6.50
N SER A 177 -5.65 7.46 5.72
CA SER A 177 -6.61 6.97 4.73
C SER A 177 -6.52 7.77 3.44
N GLN A 178 -6.48 7.05 2.31
CA GLN A 178 -6.43 7.64 0.98
C GLN A 178 -7.38 6.93 0.03
N TRP A 179 -8.13 7.71 -0.75
CA TRP A 179 -9.07 7.27 -1.76
C TRP A 179 -8.75 7.91 -3.10
N ASN A 180 -8.73 7.11 -4.15
CA ASN A 180 -8.52 7.59 -5.52
C ASN A 180 -9.48 6.87 -6.46
N ILE A 181 -10.16 7.63 -7.32
CA ILE A 181 -10.93 7.12 -8.46
C ILE A 181 -10.39 7.77 -9.72
N ASP A 182 -10.03 6.97 -10.70
CA ASP A 182 -9.67 7.38 -12.05
C ASP A 182 -10.67 6.77 -13.03
N LEU A 183 -11.45 7.61 -13.71
CA LEU A 183 -12.34 7.19 -14.80
C LEU A 183 -11.77 7.73 -16.10
N SER A 184 -11.40 6.85 -17.01
CA SER A 184 -10.77 7.18 -18.29
C SER A 184 -11.60 6.68 -19.46
N TYR A 185 -11.99 7.58 -20.34
CA TYR A 185 -12.60 7.24 -21.62
C TYR A 185 -11.60 7.48 -22.75
N SER A 186 -11.39 6.48 -23.60
CA SER A 186 -10.50 6.53 -24.76
C SER A 186 -11.28 6.31 -26.06
N TRP A 187 -11.04 7.19 -27.02
CA TRP A 187 -11.60 7.11 -28.37
C TRP A 187 -10.48 7.14 -29.41
N GLN A 188 -10.37 6.08 -30.21
CA GLN A 188 -9.52 6.05 -31.37
C GLN A 188 -10.28 6.63 -32.58
N PHE A 189 -10.15 7.93 -32.84
CA PHE A 189 -10.91 8.60 -33.89
C PHE A 189 -10.32 8.40 -35.31
N THR A 190 -9.06 8.00 -35.39
CA THR A 190 -8.41 7.49 -36.61
C THR A 190 -7.26 6.56 -36.25
N ARG A 191 -6.69 5.85 -37.21
CA ARG A 191 -5.60 4.90 -36.96
C ARG A 191 -4.41 5.58 -36.26
N GLY A 192 -4.03 5.08 -35.09
CA GLY A 192 -2.92 5.60 -34.28
C GLY A 192 -3.20 6.92 -33.57
N SER A 193 -4.43 7.49 -33.70
CA SER A 193 -4.79 8.76 -33.07
C SER A 193 -5.91 8.58 -32.05
N PHE A 194 -5.72 9.14 -30.86
CA PHE A 194 -6.57 8.94 -29.71
C PHE A 194 -6.97 10.25 -29.05
N LEU A 195 -8.20 10.31 -28.57
CA LEU A 195 -8.68 11.29 -27.61
C LEU A 195 -8.94 10.57 -26.31
N THR A 196 -8.32 11.01 -25.21
CA THR A 196 -8.54 10.44 -23.90
C THR A 196 -9.04 11.52 -22.95
N LEU A 197 -10.19 11.27 -22.31
CA LEU A 197 -10.73 12.08 -21.22
C LEU A 197 -10.53 11.32 -19.92
N LEU A 198 -9.89 11.95 -18.96
CA LEU A 198 -9.66 11.42 -17.62
C LEU A 198 -10.36 12.32 -16.59
N TYR A 199 -11.16 11.70 -15.75
CA TYR A 199 -11.64 12.30 -14.50
C TYR A 199 -10.98 11.60 -13.33
N ARG A 200 -10.45 12.36 -12.37
CA ARG A 200 -9.85 11.88 -11.13
C ARG A 200 -10.52 12.53 -9.93
N ASN A 201 -10.86 11.72 -8.95
CA ASN A 201 -11.25 12.16 -7.61
C ASN A 201 -10.28 11.60 -6.57
N GLN A 202 -9.85 12.43 -5.65
CA GLN A 202 -8.93 12.05 -4.58
C GLN A 202 -9.42 12.62 -3.25
N LEU A 203 -9.34 11.77 -2.23
CA LEU A 203 -9.56 12.12 -0.84
C LEU A 203 -8.36 11.61 -0.05
N PHE A 204 -8.00 12.33 0.96
CA PHE A 204 -6.89 11.94 1.83
C PHE A 204 -7.10 12.51 3.23
N ARG A 205 -6.81 11.70 4.23
CA ARG A 205 -6.84 12.08 5.63
C ARG A 205 -5.64 11.47 6.35
N ASN A 206 -4.99 12.25 7.20
CA ASN A 206 -3.98 11.81 8.15
C ASN A 206 -4.38 12.33 9.54
N GLY A 207 -4.41 11.45 10.53
CA GLY A 207 -4.74 11.74 11.92
C GLY A 207 -3.97 10.81 12.86
N ASP A 208 -4.10 11.06 14.14
CA ASP A 208 -3.52 10.31 15.26
C ASP A 208 -4.53 9.37 15.94
N ASP A 209 -5.78 9.34 15.48
CA ASP A 209 -6.87 8.53 16.00
C ASP A 209 -6.75 7.04 15.59
N SER A 210 -5.61 6.40 15.92
CA SER A 210 -5.22 5.04 15.53
C SER A 210 -6.19 3.95 15.99
N MET A 211 -6.92 4.19 17.08
CA MET A 211 -7.92 3.27 17.64
C MET A 211 -9.27 3.34 16.92
N THR A 212 -9.44 4.26 15.97
CA THR A 212 -10.67 4.36 15.19
C THR A 212 -10.80 3.18 14.24
N ASN A 213 -11.96 2.50 14.27
CA ASN A 213 -12.21 1.38 13.39
C ASN A 213 -12.32 1.79 11.92
N TYR A 214 -12.16 0.82 11.01
CA TYR A 214 -12.18 1.04 9.57
C TYR A 214 -13.40 1.81 9.06
N SER A 215 -14.62 1.47 9.52
CA SER A 215 -15.84 2.12 9.04
C SER A 215 -15.90 3.60 9.42
N ASN A 216 -15.49 3.93 10.64
CA ASN A 216 -15.43 5.31 11.10
C ASN A 216 -14.32 6.08 10.42
N SER A 217 -13.15 5.47 10.19
CA SER A 217 -12.05 6.07 9.41
C SER A 217 -12.48 6.38 7.98
N LEU A 218 -13.28 5.49 7.37
CA LEU A 218 -13.82 5.71 6.03
C LEU A 218 -14.84 6.85 6.00
N ASN A 219 -15.73 6.94 6.98
CA ASN A 219 -16.66 8.07 7.11
C ASN A 219 -15.89 9.39 7.28
N ASN A 220 -14.92 9.43 8.18
CA ASN A 220 -14.07 10.61 8.39
C ASN A 220 -13.30 11.02 7.11
N LEU A 221 -12.92 10.05 6.27
CA LEU A 221 -12.30 10.32 4.98
C LEU A 221 -13.27 11.00 4.01
N PHE A 222 -14.54 10.59 3.98
CA PHE A 222 -15.54 11.21 3.10
C PHE A 222 -15.94 12.63 3.55
N ASP A 223 -15.69 12.99 4.80
CA ASP A 223 -15.84 14.36 5.29
C ASP A 223 -14.63 15.26 4.93
N ALA A 224 -13.53 14.67 4.44
CA ALA A 224 -12.35 15.42 4.01
C ALA A 224 -12.59 16.14 2.67
N PRO A 225 -11.88 17.27 2.42
CA PRO A 225 -11.98 17.97 1.15
C PRO A 225 -11.59 17.08 -0.04
N ALA A 226 -12.49 16.97 -1.01
CA ALA A 226 -12.26 16.19 -2.22
C ALA A 226 -11.52 17.02 -3.28
N LEU A 227 -10.47 16.43 -3.87
CA LEU A 227 -9.79 17.01 -5.02
C LEU A 227 -10.35 16.38 -6.31
N HIS A 228 -10.79 17.23 -7.22
CA HIS A 228 -11.31 16.82 -8.53
C HIS A 228 -10.39 17.30 -9.63
N PHE A 229 -10.07 16.43 -10.55
CA PHE A 229 -9.19 16.72 -11.67
C PHE A 229 -9.77 16.19 -12.96
N VAL A 230 -9.76 17.01 -14.02
CA VAL A 230 -10.18 16.63 -15.38
C VAL A 230 -9.02 16.89 -16.34
N SER A 231 -8.69 15.91 -17.15
CA SER A 231 -7.65 16.02 -18.18
C SER A 231 -8.15 15.53 -19.52
N LEU A 232 -7.84 16.28 -20.58
CA LEU A 232 -8.07 15.90 -21.96
C LEU A 232 -6.72 15.76 -22.66
N ARG A 233 -6.47 14.57 -23.21
CA ARG A 233 -5.27 14.27 -23.98
C ARG A 233 -5.65 13.96 -25.42
N LEU A 234 -5.04 14.70 -26.37
CA LEU A 234 -5.10 14.42 -27.80
C LEU A 234 -3.75 13.85 -28.26
N GLN A 235 -3.76 12.67 -28.83
CA GLN A 235 -2.61 12.07 -29.51
C GLN A 235 -2.97 11.91 -30.98
N TYR A 236 -2.20 12.53 -31.87
CA TYR A 236 -2.40 12.45 -33.31
C TYR A 236 -1.21 11.80 -34.01
N PHE A 237 -1.47 10.75 -34.79
CA PHE A 237 -0.47 10.06 -35.59
C PHE A 237 -0.37 10.71 -36.97
N ILE A 238 0.85 11.15 -37.34
CA ILE A 238 1.15 11.72 -38.66
C ILE A 238 1.94 10.68 -39.45
N ASP A 239 1.34 10.20 -40.56
CA ASP A 239 2.04 9.35 -41.54
C ASP A 239 2.89 10.23 -42.48
N VAL A 240 4.20 10.31 -42.18
CA VAL A 240 5.14 11.16 -42.93
C VAL A 240 5.23 10.75 -44.42
N ASN A 241 5.08 9.46 -44.73
CA ASN A 241 5.11 8.98 -46.12
C ASN A 241 3.88 9.44 -46.92
N LYS A 242 2.74 9.64 -46.29
CA LYS A 242 1.57 10.24 -46.94
C LYS A 242 1.68 11.76 -47.03
N ALA A 243 2.21 12.41 -45.99
CA ALA A 243 2.41 13.86 -46.00
C ALA A 243 3.38 14.30 -47.12
N LEU A 244 4.48 13.55 -47.31
CA LEU A 244 5.46 13.83 -48.37
C LEU A 244 4.94 13.56 -49.81
N LYS A 245 3.87 12.78 -49.98
CA LYS A 245 3.21 12.56 -51.27
C LYS A 245 2.19 13.63 -51.65
N MET A 246 1.86 14.53 -50.69
CA MET A 246 0.92 15.63 -50.88
C MET A 246 1.58 16.97 -51.19
N ILE A 247 2.91 17.02 -51.16
CA ILE A 247 3.77 18.13 -51.56
C ILE A 247 4.38 17.81 -52.91
#